data_35ba89a38d4e36bc2b4d4269c751e929
#
_entry.id   35ba89a38d4e36bc2b4d4269c751e929
#
_cell.length_a   1.000
_cell.length_b   1.000
_cell.length_c   1.000
_cell.angle_alpha   90.00
_cell.angle_beta   90.00
_cell.angle_gamma   90.00
#
_symmetry.space_group_name_H-M   'P 1'
#
loop_
_entity.id
_entity.type
_entity.pdbx_description
1 polymer ?
#
loop_
_entity_poly.entity_id
_entity_poly.type
_entity_poly.pdbx_seq_one_letter_code
_entity_poly.pdbx_strand_id
1 'polypeptide(L)'
;MVAKLRAEHALIFVPFVLALWSISRVWTVLPSIMQDEYIYTSQAKNLPFAEQFYSNYLFSLIMGITNSCGDEFYACTKTINSFFFISTVLLTFLIAIRFLTFRWSVFVASVTALSPIAIPVSYFMPETMYFSMMTLTIWLTLVVSKRDTWLLWVVSGLSLGATALVKPHAVFMLPAFVIFAFIYAYKKSASNWLKAIAAGVAVTVGFLVTKFGLGFAFAGTEGLKLFGGYGTPVGALTGAAAAEDVVVGTDSVARSGLEVLITVASTHFLAHASAMLLLAGIPLFLALRVSYSVVKTKQPIGEVSALFVLVALITVSMVGVVALFEAYVTASGDDHSDRLILRYYEFLIPQFVVMGLLLPRFTDSKRLFRIIQGSIIVAASMFFTIYYPPTFDKQYADASTLPGIGDSQGFFIFVGIFVSCAVIFWIVNPERGNLVIGRFIMPAVLILALVMSQNKLIEINGTPAYFDQAGWGTREFLEDVPGDRIMVVGQTRTEVFTVKFWIDEANIKDLLVVEGSVIAADNVSESDYVVTLGNIGVDFAHEVVTEGEGYKLVKVLR
;
A
#
# COMPACT_ATOMS: atom_id res chain seq x y z
N MET A 1 43.59 7.62 -8.98
CA MET A 1 42.68 6.49 -8.66
C MET A 1 41.87 6.74 -7.39
N VAL A 2 42.51 7.09 -6.26
CA VAL A 2 41.83 7.37 -4.97
C VAL A 2 40.85 8.54 -5.02
N ALA A 3 41.16 9.66 -5.72
CA ALA A 3 40.26 10.80 -5.88
C ALA A 3 39.00 10.43 -6.69
N LYS A 4 39.11 9.58 -7.73
CA LYS A 4 38.00 9.10 -8.54
C LYS A 4 37.11 8.15 -7.73
N LEU A 5 37.69 7.28 -6.89
CA LEU A 5 36.95 6.44 -5.96
C LEU A 5 36.15 7.26 -4.93
N ARG A 6 36.75 8.35 -4.39
CA ARG A 6 36.07 9.26 -3.45
C ARG A 6 34.90 9.98 -4.11
N ALA A 7 35.04 10.47 -5.35
CA ALA A 7 33.99 11.13 -6.08
C ALA A 7 32.83 10.19 -6.43
N GLU A 8 33.11 8.93 -6.78
CA GLU A 8 32.06 7.94 -7.04
C GLU A 8 31.26 7.59 -5.78
N HIS A 9 31.91 7.48 -4.61
CA HIS A 9 31.20 7.22 -3.35
C HIS A 9 30.31 8.39 -2.92
N ALA A 10 30.69 9.64 -3.26
CA ALA A 10 29.83 10.79 -3.00
C ALA A 10 28.48 10.72 -3.72
N LEU A 11 28.37 9.99 -4.84
CA LEU A 11 27.09 9.81 -5.55
C LEU A 11 26.03 9.08 -4.69
N ILE A 12 26.42 8.37 -3.62
CA ILE A 12 25.46 7.70 -2.73
C ILE A 12 24.54 8.71 -2.01
N PHE A 13 24.97 9.97 -1.85
CA PHE A 13 24.15 11.01 -1.24
C PHE A 13 23.02 11.51 -2.16
N VAL A 14 23.13 11.31 -3.48
CA VAL A 14 22.11 11.77 -4.45
C VAL A 14 20.73 11.23 -4.14
N PRO A 15 20.51 9.91 -3.97
CA PRO A 15 19.17 9.40 -3.65
C PRO A 15 18.64 9.92 -2.31
N PHE A 16 19.49 10.21 -1.32
CA PHE A 16 19.06 10.78 -0.04
C PHE A 16 18.58 12.22 -0.19
N VAL A 17 19.30 13.05 -0.97
CA VAL A 17 18.88 14.43 -1.26
C VAL A 17 17.56 14.44 -2.01
N LEU A 18 17.40 13.55 -2.99
CA LEU A 18 16.15 13.41 -3.74
C LEU A 18 15.00 12.90 -2.86
N ALA A 19 15.27 11.98 -1.92
CA ALA A 19 14.28 11.53 -0.96
C ALA A 19 13.83 12.67 -0.03
N LEU A 20 14.76 13.48 0.49
CA LEU A 20 14.44 14.65 1.31
C LEU A 20 13.65 15.69 0.51
N TRP A 21 13.97 15.88 -0.76
CA TRP A 21 13.18 16.74 -1.64
C TRP A 21 11.75 16.21 -1.81
N SER A 22 11.57 14.91 -2.09
CA SER A 22 10.24 14.29 -2.24
C SER A 22 9.42 14.42 -0.94
N ILE A 23 10.05 14.22 0.23
CA ILE A 23 9.44 14.39 1.54
C ILE A 23 9.00 15.84 1.74
N SER A 24 9.87 16.82 1.45
CA SER A 24 9.58 18.24 1.66
C SER A 24 8.36 18.70 0.87
N ARG A 25 8.10 18.12 -0.29
CA ARG A 25 6.93 18.42 -1.14
C ARG A 25 5.60 18.07 -0.48
N VAL A 26 5.55 17.03 0.33
CA VAL A 26 4.32 16.54 0.98
C VAL A 26 4.28 16.87 2.48
N TRP A 27 5.25 17.64 2.97
CA TRP A 27 5.36 17.93 4.40
C TRP A 27 4.19 18.72 4.98
N THR A 28 3.67 19.68 4.22
CA THR A 28 2.58 20.58 4.63
C THR A 28 1.19 20.01 4.31
N VAL A 29 1.10 18.84 3.69
CA VAL A 29 -0.17 18.22 3.34
C VAL A 29 -0.92 17.80 4.60
N LEU A 30 -2.22 18.07 4.64
CA LEU A 30 -3.15 17.70 5.72
C LEU A 30 -3.67 16.27 5.53
N PRO A 31 -4.37 15.67 6.50
CA PRO A 31 -4.89 14.31 6.40
C PRO A 31 -5.72 14.11 5.12
N SER A 32 -5.46 13.02 4.42
CA SER A 32 -6.01 12.79 3.07
C SER A 32 -6.90 11.55 2.97
N ILE A 33 -6.66 10.56 3.84
CA ILE A 33 -7.42 9.30 3.90
C ILE A 33 -8.11 9.22 5.27
N MET A 34 -8.89 10.22 5.56
CA MET A 34 -9.40 10.64 6.86
C MET A 34 -9.89 9.48 7.74
N GLN A 35 -10.76 8.60 7.24
CA GLN A 35 -11.28 7.48 8.01
C GLN A 35 -10.18 6.50 8.42
N ASP A 36 -9.34 6.10 7.47
CA ASP A 36 -8.24 5.16 7.75
C ASP A 36 -7.23 5.79 8.71
N GLU A 37 -6.87 7.07 8.49
CA GLU A 37 -5.89 7.76 9.34
C GLU A 37 -6.40 7.89 10.78
N TYR A 38 -7.70 8.23 10.98
CA TYR A 38 -8.29 8.26 12.33
C TYR A 38 -8.31 6.87 12.99
N ILE A 39 -8.66 5.82 12.24
CA ILE A 39 -8.64 4.45 12.81
C ILE A 39 -7.23 4.09 13.27
N TYR A 40 -6.21 4.41 12.49
CA TYR A 40 -4.82 4.10 12.85
C TYR A 40 -4.29 4.96 14.00
N THR A 41 -4.66 6.26 14.11
CA THR A 41 -4.30 7.08 15.27
C THR A 41 -4.99 6.58 16.52
N SER A 42 -6.29 6.31 16.45
CA SER A 42 -7.07 5.73 17.56
C SER A 42 -6.46 4.41 18.05
N GLN A 43 -6.04 3.53 17.13
CA GLN A 43 -5.40 2.26 17.49
C GLN A 43 -4.02 2.46 18.12
N ALA A 44 -3.24 3.45 17.67
CA ALA A 44 -1.94 3.75 18.25
C ALA A 44 -2.05 4.24 19.71
N LYS A 45 -3.20 4.79 20.09
CA LYS A 45 -3.51 5.25 21.46
C LYS A 45 -4.16 4.17 22.35
N ASN A 46 -4.94 3.26 21.74
CA ASN A 46 -5.67 2.24 22.47
C ASN A 46 -4.75 1.18 23.06
N LEU A 47 -4.66 1.14 24.39
CA LEU A 47 -4.07 0.07 25.17
C LEU A 47 -5.15 -0.51 26.08
N PRO A 48 -5.28 -1.83 26.21
CA PRO A 48 -4.39 -2.87 25.63
C PRO A 48 -4.63 -3.10 24.13
N PHE A 49 -3.61 -3.55 23.42
CA PHE A 49 -3.69 -3.88 21.98
C PHE A 49 -4.71 -4.94 21.61
N ALA A 50 -5.22 -5.69 22.58
CA ALA A 50 -6.29 -6.68 22.40
C ALA A 50 -7.60 -6.06 21.87
N GLU A 51 -7.83 -4.78 22.08
CA GLU A 51 -9.04 -4.06 21.64
C GLU A 51 -8.90 -3.44 20.25
N GLN A 52 -7.74 -3.60 19.62
CA GLN A 52 -7.51 -3.05 18.29
C GLN A 52 -8.30 -3.80 17.22
N PHE A 53 -8.92 -3.03 16.31
CA PHE A 53 -9.65 -3.57 15.17
C PHE A 53 -8.73 -4.32 14.20
N TYR A 54 -7.59 -3.72 13.83
CA TYR A 54 -6.61 -4.35 12.94
C TYR A 54 -5.49 -5.02 13.74
N SER A 55 -4.99 -6.17 13.26
CA SER A 55 -3.87 -6.90 13.86
C SER A 55 -2.49 -6.34 13.45
N ASN A 56 -2.35 -5.00 13.42
CA ASN A 56 -1.14 -4.27 13.02
C ASN A 56 -0.32 -3.78 14.24
N TYR A 57 -0.17 -4.63 15.24
CA TYR A 57 0.40 -4.30 16.54
C TYR A 57 1.79 -3.67 16.49
N LEU A 58 2.66 -4.10 15.57
CA LEU A 58 4.00 -3.51 15.42
C LEU A 58 3.93 -2.09 14.88
N PHE A 59 3.01 -1.81 13.97
CA PHE A 59 2.74 -0.45 13.51
C PHE A 59 2.24 0.42 14.66
N SER A 60 1.20 -0.02 15.37
CA SER A 60 0.61 0.72 16.49
C SER A 60 1.62 0.97 17.61
N LEU A 61 2.50 0.00 17.91
CA LEU A 61 3.57 0.18 18.89
C LEU A 61 4.55 1.29 18.51
N ILE A 62 4.97 1.32 17.23
CA ILE A 62 5.93 2.33 16.76
C ILE A 62 5.25 3.69 16.65
N MET A 63 4.04 3.75 16.11
CA MET A 63 3.29 5.01 15.97
C MET A 63 2.76 5.53 17.31
N GLY A 64 2.63 4.68 18.34
CA GLY A 64 2.34 5.12 19.70
C GLY A 64 3.34 6.13 20.26
N ILE A 65 4.56 6.21 19.69
CA ILE A 65 5.56 7.24 20.04
C ILE A 65 5.01 8.64 19.76
N THR A 66 4.12 8.80 18.75
CA THR A 66 3.52 10.10 18.41
C THR A 66 2.66 10.68 19.52
N ASN A 67 2.16 9.84 20.45
CA ASN A 67 1.40 10.30 21.62
C ASN A 67 2.23 11.23 22.53
N SER A 68 3.56 11.13 22.51
CA SER A 68 4.45 12.01 23.27
C SER A 68 4.73 13.35 22.58
N CYS A 69 4.24 13.56 21.38
CA CYS A 69 4.49 14.77 20.59
C CYS A 69 3.41 15.85 20.77
N GLY A 70 2.34 15.57 21.52
CA GLY A 70 1.24 16.51 21.76
C GLY A 70 0.64 17.02 20.43
N ASP A 71 0.52 18.32 20.29
CA ASP A 71 -0.07 18.96 19.09
C ASP A 71 0.69 18.67 17.79
N GLU A 72 1.98 18.33 17.91
CA GLU A 72 2.83 17.98 16.76
C GLU A 72 2.78 16.49 16.38
N PHE A 73 1.78 15.73 16.85
CA PHE A 73 1.70 14.28 16.61
C PHE A 73 1.75 13.93 15.12
N TYR A 74 1.15 14.76 14.27
CA TYR A 74 1.15 14.53 12.82
C TYR A 74 2.50 14.84 12.16
N ALA A 75 3.24 15.85 12.63
CA ALA A 75 4.62 16.10 12.20
C ALA A 75 5.56 14.96 12.67
N CYS A 76 5.36 14.44 13.88
CA CYS A 76 6.04 13.24 14.37
C CYS A 76 5.79 12.03 13.47
N THR A 77 4.54 11.81 13.07
CA THR A 77 4.16 10.75 12.12
C THR A 77 4.94 10.86 10.83
N LYS A 78 4.98 12.04 10.21
CA LYS A 78 5.72 12.29 8.97
C LYS A 78 7.22 12.07 9.15
N THR A 79 7.76 12.40 10.33
CA THR A 79 9.17 12.14 10.67
C THR A 79 9.47 10.64 10.71
N ILE A 80 8.63 9.85 11.40
CA ILE A 80 8.75 8.39 11.47
C ILE A 80 8.62 7.77 10.07
N ASN A 81 7.61 8.20 9.30
CA ASN A 81 7.41 7.75 7.93
C ASN A 81 8.59 8.11 7.01
N SER A 82 9.18 9.31 7.18
CA SER A 82 10.38 9.72 6.44
C SER A 82 11.56 8.78 6.70
N PHE A 83 11.75 8.34 7.94
CA PHE A 83 12.77 7.35 8.27
C PHE A 83 12.54 6.02 7.52
N PHE A 84 11.31 5.50 7.49
CA PHE A 84 10.99 4.27 6.76
C PHE A 84 11.12 4.44 5.25
N PHE A 85 10.73 5.58 4.71
CA PHE A 85 10.92 5.88 3.28
C PHE A 85 12.40 5.90 2.89
N ILE A 86 13.24 6.62 3.64
CA ILE A 86 14.69 6.67 3.43
C ILE A 86 15.29 5.26 3.56
N SER A 87 14.82 4.45 4.52
CA SER A 87 15.23 3.05 4.67
C SER A 87 14.86 2.22 3.43
N THR A 88 13.68 2.44 2.83
CA THR A 88 13.27 1.79 1.56
C THR A 88 14.24 2.15 0.43
N VAL A 89 14.63 3.43 0.30
CA VAL A 89 15.60 3.88 -0.71
C VAL A 89 16.96 3.21 -0.51
N LEU A 90 17.45 3.14 0.73
CA LEU A 90 18.71 2.46 1.07
C LEU A 90 18.65 0.96 0.78
N LEU A 91 17.61 0.27 1.22
CA LEU A 91 17.42 -1.16 0.97
C LEU A 91 17.32 -1.47 -0.53
N THR A 92 16.69 -0.58 -1.30
CA THR A 92 16.66 -0.67 -2.76
C THR A 92 18.07 -0.58 -3.36
N PHE A 93 18.89 0.36 -2.89
CA PHE A 93 20.29 0.41 -3.29
C PHE A 93 21.02 -0.90 -2.96
N LEU A 94 20.81 -1.47 -1.76
CA LEU A 94 21.42 -2.74 -1.33
C LEU A 94 20.96 -3.94 -2.16
N ILE A 95 19.73 -3.95 -2.64
CA ILE A 95 19.23 -4.94 -3.62
C ILE A 95 19.91 -4.71 -4.97
N ALA A 96 19.88 -3.47 -5.47
CA ALA A 96 20.37 -3.13 -6.81
C ALA A 96 21.87 -3.42 -6.99
N ILE A 97 22.71 -3.11 -5.99
CA ILE A 97 24.18 -3.31 -6.05
C ILE A 97 24.59 -4.79 -6.18
N ARG A 98 23.68 -5.72 -5.89
CA ARG A 98 23.91 -7.16 -6.10
C ARG A 98 23.87 -7.56 -7.57
N PHE A 99 23.16 -6.79 -8.40
CA PHE A 99 22.86 -7.13 -9.79
C PHE A 99 23.42 -6.14 -10.80
N LEU A 100 23.63 -4.89 -10.35
CA LEU A 100 24.01 -3.76 -11.17
C LEU A 100 25.35 -3.18 -10.72
N THR A 101 25.94 -2.31 -11.54
CA THR A 101 27.10 -1.54 -11.14
C THR A 101 26.72 -0.45 -10.14
N PHE A 102 27.67 0.08 -9.38
CA PHE A 102 27.45 1.12 -8.38
C PHE A 102 26.60 2.30 -8.94
N ARG A 103 26.95 2.82 -10.10
CA ARG A 103 26.24 3.95 -10.73
C ARG A 103 24.80 3.63 -11.05
N TRP A 104 24.52 2.44 -11.58
CA TRP A 104 23.17 1.99 -11.86
C TRP A 104 22.38 1.69 -10.58
N SER A 105 23.04 1.28 -9.52
CA SER A 105 22.41 1.09 -8.21
C SER A 105 22.01 2.43 -7.57
N VAL A 106 22.86 3.46 -7.69
CA VAL A 106 22.52 4.83 -7.30
C VAL A 106 21.35 5.35 -8.14
N PHE A 107 21.35 5.11 -9.46
CA PHE A 107 20.23 5.48 -10.33
C PHE A 107 18.91 4.84 -9.90
N VAL A 108 18.89 3.53 -9.61
CA VAL A 108 17.68 2.83 -9.10
C VAL A 108 17.19 3.45 -7.81
N ALA A 109 18.10 3.68 -6.85
CA ALA A 109 17.76 4.31 -5.57
C ALA A 109 17.22 5.74 -5.78
N SER A 110 17.77 6.50 -6.75
CA SER A 110 17.30 7.85 -7.10
C SER A 110 15.90 7.81 -7.74
N VAL A 111 15.64 6.87 -8.63
CA VAL A 111 14.30 6.66 -9.21
C VAL A 111 13.30 6.25 -8.13
N THR A 112 13.71 5.41 -7.17
CA THR A 112 12.88 5.03 -6.02
C THR A 112 12.54 6.26 -5.16
N ALA A 113 13.53 7.13 -4.90
CA ALA A 113 13.33 8.37 -4.16
C ALA A 113 12.39 9.35 -4.89
N LEU A 114 12.37 9.31 -6.22
CA LEU A 114 11.52 10.11 -7.11
C LEU A 114 10.31 9.31 -7.65
N SER A 115 9.83 8.32 -6.93
CA SER A 115 8.66 7.54 -7.31
C SER A 115 7.51 7.75 -6.33
N PRO A 116 6.27 7.40 -6.70
CA PRO A 116 5.08 7.58 -5.85
C PRO A 116 5.12 6.90 -4.49
N ILE A 117 6.07 6.00 -4.24
CA ILE A 117 6.32 5.42 -2.90
C ILE A 117 6.56 6.50 -1.82
N ALA A 118 6.91 7.73 -2.22
CA ALA A 118 7.06 8.87 -1.32
C ALA A 118 5.72 9.44 -0.82
N ILE A 119 4.61 9.23 -1.52
CA ILE A 119 3.31 9.81 -1.20
C ILE A 119 2.81 9.40 0.22
N PRO A 120 2.87 8.12 0.62
CA PRO A 120 2.41 7.70 1.94
C PRO A 120 3.20 8.27 3.13
N VAL A 121 4.30 9.00 2.88
CA VAL A 121 5.01 9.71 3.95
C VAL A 121 4.10 10.74 4.64
N SER A 122 3.15 11.33 3.89
CA SER A 122 2.20 12.30 4.41
C SER A 122 1.04 11.69 5.22
N TYR A 123 0.86 10.38 5.25
CA TYR A 123 -0.31 9.74 5.85
C TYR A 123 0.00 9.12 7.21
N PHE A 124 -0.97 9.16 8.14
CA PHE A 124 -0.91 8.34 9.35
C PHE A 124 -1.36 6.91 9.02
N MET A 125 -0.56 6.21 8.21
CA MET A 125 -0.91 4.89 7.69
C MET A 125 0.29 3.95 7.65
N PRO A 126 0.08 2.62 7.63
CA PRO A 126 1.16 1.64 7.68
C PRO A 126 1.97 1.48 6.39
N GLU A 127 1.57 2.12 5.27
CA GLU A 127 2.14 1.89 3.95
C GLU A 127 3.65 2.11 3.91
N THR A 128 4.14 3.24 4.40
CA THR A 128 5.58 3.58 4.32
C THR A 128 6.43 2.60 5.11
N MET A 129 5.99 2.22 6.32
CA MET A 129 6.64 1.21 7.13
C MET A 129 6.55 -0.18 6.47
N TYR A 130 5.39 -0.52 5.91
CA TYR A 130 5.17 -1.77 5.17
C TYR A 130 6.10 -1.88 3.96
N PHE A 131 6.29 -0.81 3.17
CA PHE A 131 7.20 -0.80 2.02
C PHE A 131 8.64 -1.05 2.45
N SER A 132 9.08 -0.41 3.53
CA SER A 132 10.40 -0.63 4.09
C SER A 132 10.60 -2.09 4.55
N MET A 133 9.65 -2.61 5.30
CA MET A 133 9.72 -3.98 5.84
C MET A 133 9.63 -5.04 4.75
N MET A 134 8.79 -4.85 3.71
CA MET A 134 8.74 -5.76 2.55
C MET A 134 10.03 -5.71 1.73
N THR A 135 10.60 -4.53 1.52
CA THR A 135 11.88 -4.38 0.82
C THR A 135 13.01 -5.05 1.61
N LEU A 136 13.01 -4.92 2.94
CA LEU A 136 13.92 -5.64 3.85
C LEU A 136 13.74 -7.16 3.72
N THR A 137 12.49 -7.64 3.71
CA THR A 137 12.19 -9.07 3.58
C THR A 137 12.68 -9.62 2.24
N ILE A 138 12.47 -8.89 1.14
CA ILE A 138 13.02 -9.26 -0.18
C ILE A 138 14.55 -9.29 -0.14
N TRP A 139 15.19 -8.27 0.41
CA TRP A 139 16.65 -8.21 0.53
C TRP A 139 17.21 -9.37 1.35
N LEU A 140 16.65 -9.65 2.54
CA LEU A 140 17.05 -10.77 3.41
C LEU A 140 16.88 -12.11 2.68
N THR A 141 15.75 -12.32 1.99
CA THR A 141 15.47 -13.53 1.23
C THR A 141 16.54 -13.75 0.14
N LEU A 142 16.91 -12.69 -0.58
CA LEU A 142 17.98 -12.76 -1.57
C LEU A 142 19.37 -12.96 -0.94
N VAL A 143 19.63 -12.47 0.26
CA VAL A 143 20.88 -12.73 1.01
C VAL A 143 20.95 -14.17 1.46
N VAL A 144 19.88 -14.65 2.09
CA VAL A 144 19.76 -16.04 2.59
C VAL A 144 19.90 -17.05 1.46
N SER A 145 19.30 -16.78 0.31
CA SER A 145 19.35 -17.69 -0.85
C SER A 145 20.78 -17.98 -1.35
N LYS A 146 21.75 -17.09 -1.12
CA LYS A 146 23.16 -17.35 -1.41
C LYS A 146 23.81 -18.39 -0.48
N ARG A 147 23.33 -18.50 0.74
CA ARG A 147 23.84 -19.43 1.74
C ARG A 147 23.33 -20.84 1.49
N ASP A 148 24.13 -21.85 1.75
CA ASP A 148 23.71 -23.26 1.56
C ASP A 148 23.17 -23.87 2.86
N THR A 149 22.51 -23.08 3.68
CA THR A 149 21.98 -23.49 4.99
C THR A 149 20.46 -23.29 5.01
N TRP A 150 19.72 -24.41 4.96
CA TRP A 150 18.26 -24.38 4.95
C TRP A 150 17.66 -23.63 6.15
N LEU A 151 18.31 -23.72 7.32
CA LEU A 151 17.85 -23.05 8.55
C LEU A 151 17.82 -21.53 8.41
N LEU A 152 18.69 -20.93 7.59
CA LEU A 152 18.71 -19.48 7.40
C LEU A 152 17.43 -18.94 6.73
N TRP A 153 16.65 -19.80 6.07
CA TRP A 153 15.36 -19.40 5.52
C TRP A 153 14.35 -18.96 6.60
N VAL A 154 14.58 -19.36 7.86
CA VAL A 154 13.77 -18.87 8.99
C VAL A 154 13.84 -17.35 9.09
N VAL A 155 14.97 -16.71 8.72
CA VAL A 155 15.14 -15.24 8.76
C VAL A 155 14.18 -14.55 7.79
N SER A 156 13.97 -15.11 6.59
CA SER A 156 12.96 -14.59 5.64
C SER A 156 11.56 -14.67 6.23
N GLY A 157 11.25 -15.79 6.90
CA GLY A 157 9.96 -15.98 7.58
C GLY A 157 9.77 -15.02 8.75
N LEU A 158 10.79 -14.86 9.62
CA LEU A 158 10.76 -13.91 10.75
C LEU A 158 10.47 -12.49 10.26
N SER A 159 11.19 -12.05 9.21
CA SER A 159 10.98 -10.72 8.63
C SER A 159 9.59 -10.55 8.02
N LEU A 160 9.07 -11.57 7.31
CA LEU A 160 7.73 -11.54 6.73
C LEU A 160 6.65 -11.53 7.83
N GLY A 161 6.84 -12.30 8.91
CA GLY A 161 5.94 -12.31 10.07
C GLY A 161 5.88 -10.95 10.78
N ALA A 162 7.04 -10.28 10.94
CA ALA A 162 7.10 -8.92 11.46
C ALA A 162 6.38 -7.93 10.52
N THR A 163 6.55 -8.08 9.20
CA THR A 163 5.84 -7.27 8.21
C THR A 163 4.33 -7.46 8.29
N ALA A 164 3.85 -8.67 8.60
CA ALA A 164 2.43 -8.95 8.79
C ALA A 164 1.85 -8.31 10.07
N LEU A 165 2.69 -7.95 11.05
CA LEU A 165 2.30 -7.17 12.23
C LEU A 165 2.32 -5.65 11.96
N VAL A 166 2.85 -5.22 10.81
CA VAL A 166 2.72 -3.83 10.31
C VAL A 166 1.47 -3.71 9.46
N LYS A 167 1.28 -4.63 8.52
CA LYS A 167 0.11 -4.65 7.64
C LYS A 167 -0.32 -6.10 7.36
N PRO A 168 -1.56 -6.48 7.74
CA PRO A 168 -2.03 -7.88 7.62
C PRO A 168 -1.94 -8.46 6.21
N HIS A 169 -1.96 -7.63 5.18
CA HIS A 169 -1.82 -8.06 3.78
C HIS A 169 -0.53 -8.87 3.50
N ALA A 170 0.54 -8.69 4.31
CA ALA A 170 1.76 -9.49 4.18
C ALA A 170 1.55 -10.99 4.45
N VAL A 171 0.49 -11.38 5.16
CA VAL A 171 0.12 -12.80 5.37
C VAL A 171 -0.03 -13.52 4.04
N PHE A 172 -0.65 -12.87 3.08
CA PHE A 172 -0.92 -13.43 1.76
C PHE A 172 0.35 -13.60 0.90
N MET A 173 1.49 -13.04 1.33
CA MET A 173 2.77 -13.25 0.67
C MET A 173 3.47 -14.53 1.13
N LEU A 174 3.05 -15.14 2.23
CA LEU A 174 3.67 -16.35 2.74
C LEU A 174 3.79 -17.47 1.68
N PRO A 175 2.75 -17.80 0.88
CA PRO A 175 2.86 -18.79 -0.18
C PRO A 175 3.94 -18.45 -1.21
N ALA A 176 4.07 -17.17 -1.61
CA ALA A 176 5.09 -16.75 -2.58
C ALA A 176 6.50 -16.98 -2.05
N PHE A 177 6.78 -16.64 -0.80
CA PHE A 177 8.09 -16.84 -0.17
C PHE A 177 8.38 -18.33 0.08
N VAL A 178 7.40 -19.12 0.49
CA VAL A 178 7.53 -20.58 0.67
C VAL A 178 7.83 -21.27 -0.66
N ILE A 179 7.08 -20.96 -1.71
CA ILE A 179 7.28 -21.52 -3.07
C ILE A 179 8.66 -21.10 -3.59
N PHE A 180 9.05 -19.84 -3.39
CA PHE A 180 10.38 -19.37 -3.78
C PHE A 180 11.49 -20.12 -3.06
N ALA A 181 11.41 -20.26 -1.73
CA ALA A 181 12.39 -20.98 -0.93
C ALA A 181 12.50 -22.45 -1.38
N PHE A 182 11.36 -23.10 -1.64
CA PHE A 182 11.29 -24.46 -2.16
C PHE A 182 11.99 -24.56 -3.53
N ILE A 183 11.60 -23.73 -4.50
CA ILE A 183 12.18 -23.76 -5.87
C ILE A 183 13.68 -23.51 -5.80
N TYR A 184 14.10 -22.49 -5.04
CA TYR A 184 15.51 -22.10 -4.95
C TYR A 184 16.36 -23.23 -4.32
N ALA A 185 15.95 -23.74 -3.15
CA ALA A 185 16.66 -24.81 -2.46
C ALA A 185 16.69 -26.12 -3.29
N TYR A 186 15.59 -26.47 -3.97
CA TYR A 186 15.52 -27.60 -4.86
C TYR A 186 16.53 -27.51 -6.00
N LYS A 187 16.60 -26.35 -6.66
CA LYS A 187 17.51 -26.12 -7.79
C LYS A 187 18.98 -26.03 -7.37
N LYS A 188 19.24 -25.46 -6.18
CA LYS A 188 20.60 -25.30 -5.66
C LYS A 188 21.20 -26.61 -5.15
N SER A 189 20.42 -27.49 -4.56
CA SER A 189 20.88 -28.74 -3.93
C SER A 189 20.77 -29.98 -4.80
N ALA A 190 21.01 -29.84 -6.10
CA ALA A 190 20.98 -30.95 -7.08
C ALA A 190 19.66 -31.75 -7.03
N SER A 191 18.53 -31.04 -6.94
CA SER A 191 17.18 -31.62 -6.90
C SER A 191 16.86 -32.41 -5.62
N ASN A 192 17.49 -32.07 -4.50
CA ASN A 192 17.16 -32.65 -3.20
C ASN A 192 15.85 -32.04 -2.65
N TRP A 193 14.76 -32.81 -2.79
CA TRP A 193 13.43 -32.37 -2.38
C TRP A 193 13.26 -32.21 -0.86
N LEU A 194 14.01 -32.97 -0.04
CA LEU A 194 13.99 -32.82 1.43
C LEU A 194 14.54 -31.46 1.88
N LYS A 195 15.66 -31.03 1.29
CA LYS A 195 16.21 -29.69 1.55
C LYS A 195 15.25 -28.57 1.09
N ALA A 196 14.55 -28.81 -0.02
CA ALA A 196 13.55 -27.87 -0.53
C ALA A 196 12.34 -27.73 0.42
N ILE A 197 11.81 -28.85 0.90
CA ILE A 197 10.74 -28.85 1.90
C ILE A 197 11.23 -28.17 3.19
N ALA A 198 12.43 -28.53 3.69
CA ALA A 198 13.00 -27.93 4.88
C ALA A 198 13.15 -26.42 4.78
N ALA A 199 13.52 -25.88 3.60
CA ALA A 199 13.58 -24.44 3.36
C ALA A 199 12.19 -23.79 3.42
N GLY A 200 11.17 -24.38 2.78
CA GLY A 200 9.79 -23.89 2.86
C GLY A 200 9.22 -23.94 4.28
N VAL A 201 9.46 -25.05 5.01
CA VAL A 201 9.08 -25.18 6.41
C VAL A 201 9.78 -24.14 7.28
N ALA A 202 11.07 -23.87 7.06
CA ALA A 202 11.82 -22.86 7.82
C ALA A 202 11.22 -21.46 7.63
N VAL A 203 10.83 -21.09 6.40
CA VAL A 203 10.10 -19.82 6.15
C VAL A 203 8.78 -19.80 6.91
N THR A 204 7.99 -20.87 6.82
CA THR A 204 6.69 -20.96 7.49
C THR A 204 6.82 -20.87 9.00
N VAL A 205 7.75 -21.61 9.60
CA VAL A 205 8.00 -21.57 11.05
C VAL A 205 8.44 -20.18 11.49
N GLY A 206 9.39 -19.55 10.79
CA GLY A 206 9.81 -18.18 11.08
C GLY A 206 8.65 -17.19 11.04
N PHE A 207 7.80 -17.28 10.03
CA PHE A 207 6.59 -16.47 9.91
C PHE A 207 5.63 -16.67 11.09
N LEU A 208 5.28 -17.94 11.39
CA LEU A 208 4.32 -18.26 12.44
C LEU A 208 4.83 -17.81 13.82
N VAL A 209 6.12 -18.07 14.11
CA VAL A 209 6.75 -17.65 15.37
C VAL A 209 6.69 -16.13 15.55
N THR A 210 6.97 -15.38 14.52
CA THR A 210 6.95 -13.91 14.62
C THR A 210 5.52 -13.37 14.62
N LYS A 211 4.69 -13.74 13.65
CA LYS A 211 3.30 -13.23 13.55
C LYS A 211 2.49 -13.57 14.78
N PHE A 212 2.51 -14.83 15.22
CA PHE A 212 1.69 -15.27 16.35
C PHE A 212 2.40 -15.12 17.70
N GLY A 213 3.72 -15.34 17.77
CA GLY A 213 4.46 -15.18 19.02
C GLY A 213 4.51 -13.72 19.47
N LEU A 214 4.89 -12.78 18.60
CA LEU A 214 4.81 -11.36 18.94
C LEU A 214 3.36 -10.87 19.03
N GLY A 215 2.45 -11.36 18.16
CA GLY A 215 1.03 -11.05 18.26
C GLY A 215 0.46 -11.40 19.63
N PHE A 216 0.76 -12.59 20.12
CA PHE A 216 0.37 -13.01 21.47
C PHE A 216 1.04 -12.16 22.57
N ALA A 217 2.31 -11.82 22.41
CA ALA A 217 3.01 -10.96 23.37
C ALA A 217 2.40 -9.56 23.46
N PHE A 218 1.87 -9.03 22.36
CA PHE A 218 1.24 -7.70 22.33
C PHE A 218 -0.24 -7.72 22.77
N ALA A 219 -1.02 -8.69 22.30
CA ALA A 219 -2.48 -8.67 22.39
C ALA A 219 -3.10 -9.97 22.96
N GLY A 220 -2.31 -10.82 23.60
CA GLY A 220 -2.79 -12.09 24.15
C GLY A 220 -3.46 -12.96 23.08
N THR A 221 -4.61 -13.56 23.41
CA THR A 221 -5.35 -14.45 22.50
C THR A 221 -5.84 -13.73 21.22
N GLU A 222 -6.13 -12.43 21.28
CA GLU A 222 -6.51 -11.64 20.10
C GLU A 222 -5.37 -11.56 19.07
N GLY A 223 -4.11 -11.52 19.53
CA GLY A 223 -2.92 -11.55 18.68
C GLY A 223 -2.74 -12.85 17.88
N LEU A 224 -3.45 -13.92 18.24
CA LEU A 224 -3.48 -15.18 17.50
C LEU A 224 -4.46 -15.16 16.32
N LYS A 225 -5.32 -14.16 16.19
CA LYS A 225 -6.18 -13.98 15.03
C LYS A 225 -5.33 -13.62 13.80
N LEU A 226 -5.54 -14.33 12.70
CA LEU A 226 -4.72 -14.19 11.50
C LEU A 226 -4.89 -12.79 10.88
N PHE A 227 -6.13 -12.30 10.80
CA PHE A 227 -6.50 -11.07 10.08
C PHE A 227 -7.10 -9.97 10.98
N GLY A 228 -7.30 -10.22 12.29
CA GLY A 228 -7.99 -9.27 13.16
C GLY A 228 -9.37 -8.91 12.63
N GLY A 229 -9.72 -7.62 12.54
CA GLY A 229 -10.98 -7.13 12.00
C GLY A 229 -11.26 -7.50 10.54
N TYR A 230 -10.23 -7.82 9.75
CA TYR A 230 -10.40 -8.42 8.42
C TYR A 230 -10.81 -9.91 8.45
N GLY A 231 -10.91 -10.53 9.62
CA GLY A 231 -11.23 -11.97 9.75
C GLY A 231 -12.67 -12.31 9.44
N THR A 232 -13.61 -11.42 9.69
CA THR A 232 -15.02 -11.57 9.31
C THR A 232 -15.19 -11.78 7.80
N PRO A 233 -14.49 -11.02 6.95
CA PRO A 233 -14.40 -11.23 5.52
C PRO A 233 -13.95 -12.62 5.09
N VAL A 234 -12.89 -13.12 5.70
CA VAL A 234 -12.33 -14.43 5.33
C VAL A 234 -13.25 -15.58 5.81
N GLY A 235 -13.94 -15.42 6.92
CA GLY A 235 -14.97 -16.35 7.39
C GLY A 235 -16.13 -16.47 6.42
N ALA A 236 -16.56 -15.38 5.82
CA ALA A 236 -17.59 -15.36 4.77
C ALA A 236 -17.15 -16.08 3.49
N LEU A 237 -15.88 -15.93 3.07
CA LEU A 237 -15.32 -16.64 1.92
C LEU A 237 -15.19 -18.16 2.13
N THR A 238 -15.01 -18.62 3.37
CA THR A 238 -14.82 -20.04 3.69
C THR A 238 -16.10 -20.81 3.98
N GLY A 239 -17.27 -20.23 3.73
CA GLY A 239 -18.55 -20.94 3.75
C GLY A 239 -19.28 -20.91 5.10
N ALA A 240 -18.86 -20.06 6.04
CA ALA A 240 -19.63 -19.81 7.26
C ALA A 240 -20.79 -18.81 7.05
N ALA A 241 -20.82 -18.13 5.92
CA ALA A 241 -21.96 -17.32 5.50
C ALA A 241 -22.93 -18.17 4.69
N ALA A 242 -23.82 -18.85 5.37
CA ALA A 242 -25.11 -19.20 4.78
C ALA A 242 -25.72 -17.89 4.26
N ALA A 243 -26.09 -17.90 2.96
CA ALA A 243 -26.65 -16.78 2.25
C ALA A 243 -27.75 -16.06 3.03
N GLU A 244 -27.42 -15.02 3.76
CA GLU A 244 -28.35 -13.95 4.00
C GLU A 244 -28.31 -13.09 2.74
N ASP A 245 -29.46 -12.94 2.08
CA ASP A 245 -29.63 -12.17 0.86
C ASP A 245 -29.11 -10.74 1.09
N VAL A 246 -27.93 -10.44 0.52
CA VAL A 246 -27.41 -9.07 0.49
C VAL A 246 -28.32 -8.28 -0.46
N VAL A 247 -29.23 -7.52 0.11
CA VAL A 247 -30.10 -6.61 -0.64
C VAL A 247 -29.27 -5.43 -1.11
N VAL A 248 -28.69 -5.54 -2.28
CA VAL A 248 -28.07 -4.42 -2.98
C VAL A 248 -29.18 -3.67 -3.72
N GLY A 249 -29.47 -2.45 -3.29
CA GLY A 249 -30.25 -1.40 -3.96
C GLY A 249 -31.51 -1.81 -4.74
N THR A 250 -32.53 -1.04 -4.61
CA THR A 250 -33.93 -1.27 -4.98
C THR A 250 -34.27 -1.58 -6.45
N ASP A 251 -33.32 -1.81 -7.37
CA ASP A 251 -33.58 -2.11 -8.78
C ASP A 251 -32.71 -3.21 -9.42
N SER A 252 -32.02 -4.03 -8.66
CA SER A 252 -31.17 -5.10 -9.19
C SER A 252 -31.76 -6.48 -8.87
N VAL A 253 -31.88 -7.31 -9.89
CA VAL A 253 -32.11 -8.76 -9.78
C VAL A 253 -31.15 -9.31 -8.71
N ALA A 254 -31.66 -9.94 -7.66
CA ALA A 254 -30.89 -10.53 -6.59
C ALA A 254 -29.87 -11.54 -7.17
N ARG A 255 -28.61 -11.14 -7.27
CA ARG A 255 -27.51 -12.03 -7.67
C ARG A 255 -27.06 -12.79 -6.44
N SER A 256 -26.68 -14.05 -6.59
CA SER A 256 -26.08 -14.79 -5.49
C SER A 256 -24.77 -14.09 -5.07
N GLY A 257 -24.47 -14.02 -3.76
CA GLY A 257 -23.24 -13.38 -3.27
C GLY A 257 -21.96 -13.93 -3.92
N LEU A 258 -21.98 -15.23 -4.32
CA LEU A 258 -20.90 -15.86 -5.06
C LEU A 258 -20.76 -15.30 -6.49
N GLU A 259 -21.86 -15.02 -7.20
CA GLU A 259 -21.82 -14.45 -8.54
C GLU A 259 -21.27 -13.02 -8.52
N VAL A 260 -21.69 -12.21 -7.55
CA VAL A 260 -21.15 -10.85 -7.31
C VAL A 260 -19.65 -10.95 -7.03
N LEU A 261 -19.25 -11.81 -6.11
CA LEU A 261 -17.83 -12.01 -5.76
C LEU A 261 -16.99 -12.39 -6.97
N ILE A 262 -17.40 -13.37 -7.77
CA ILE A 262 -16.64 -13.82 -8.96
C ILE A 262 -16.59 -12.72 -10.02
N THR A 263 -17.69 -12.01 -10.27
CA THR A 263 -17.76 -10.96 -11.29
C THR A 263 -16.87 -9.78 -10.89
N VAL A 264 -17.00 -9.29 -9.66
CA VAL A 264 -16.22 -8.17 -9.15
C VAL A 264 -14.75 -8.55 -9.05
N ALA A 265 -14.40 -9.74 -8.50
CA ALA A 265 -13.02 -10.21 -8.41
C ALA A 265 -12.35 -10.31 -9.78
N SER A 266 -13.05 -10.83 -10.81
CA SER A 266 -12.47 -10.91 -12.15
C SER A 266 -12.28 -9.54 -12.79
N THR A 267 -13.19 -8.60 -12.57
CA THR A 267 -13.07 -7.22 -13.07
C THR A 267 -11.89 -6.51 -12.42
N HIS A 268 -11.76 -6.56 -11.09
CA HIS A 268 -10.63 -5.98 -10.37
C HIS A 268 -9.31 -6.67 -10.74
N PHE A 269 -9.30 -8.00 -10.87
CA PHE A 269 -8.11 -8.72 -11.32
C PHE A 269 -7.63 -8.24 -12.69
N LEU A 270 -8.53 -8.06 -13.65
CA LEU A 270 -8.19 -7.54 -14.98
C LEU A 270 -7.70 -6.09 -14.91
N ALA A 271 -8.31 -5.25 -14.06
CA ALA A 271 -7.90 -3.87 -13.86
C ALA A 271 -6.47 -3.79 -13.30
N HIS A 272 -6.22 -4.48 -12.18
CA HIS A 272 -4.91 -4.51 -11.54
C HIS A 272 -3.84 -5.14 -12.44
N ALA A 273 -4.15 -6.26 -13.12
CA ALA A 273 -3.24 -6.89 -14.07
C ALA A 273 -2.91 -5.94 -15.23
N SER A 274 -3.90 -5.24 -15.78
CA SER A 274 -3.70 -4.27 -16.88
C SER A 274 -2.89 -3.07 -16.43
N ALA A 275 -3.14 -2.53 -15.24
CA ALA A 275 -2.33 -1.46 -14.64
C ALA A 275 -0.86 -1.90 -14.46
N MET A 276 -0.63 -3.11 -13.95
CA MET A 276 0.72 -3.65 -13.80
C MET A 276 1.42 -3.89 -15.15
N LEU A 277 0.68 -4.29 -16.19
CA LEU A 277 1.23 -4.43 -17.53
C LEU A 277 1.55 -3.08 -18.17
N LEU A 278 0.78 -2.04 -17.88
CA LEU A 278 1.09 -0.67 -18.29
C LEU A 278 2.39 -0.17 -17.64
N LEU A 279 2.56 -0.40 -16.32
CA LEU A 279 3.71 0.10 -15.57
C LEU A 279 4.99 -0.73 -15.80
N ALA A 280 4.88 -2.05 -15.84
CA ALA A 280 6.02 -2.97 -15.81
C ALA A 280 5.86 -4.20 -16.71
N GLY A 281 5.07 -4.13 -17.78
CA GLY A 281 4.67 -5.28 -18.58
C GLY A 281 5.84 -6.11 -19.11
N ILE A 282 6.87 -5.47 -19.70
CA ILE A 282 8.03 -6.20 -20.25
C ILE A 282 8.87 -6.85 -19.13
N PRO A 283 9.28 -6.16 -18.05
CA PRO A 283 9.92 -6.80 -16.90
C PRO A 283 9.10 -7.96 -16.32
N LEU A 284 7.79 -7.79 -16.18
CA LEU A 284 6.90 -8.80 -15.61
C LEU A 284 6.79 -10.06 -16.51
N PHE A 285 6.57 -9.88 -17.82
CA PHE A 285 6.57 -11.02 -18.75
C PHE A 285 7.92 -11.74 -18.78
N LEU A 286 9.02 -11.00 -18.69
CA LEU A 286 10.34 -11.61 -18.58
C LEU A 286 10.47 -12.42 -17.28
N ALA A 287 9.95 -11.88 -16.15
CA ALA A 287 9.96 -12.60 -14.89
C ALA A 287 9.17 -13.91 -14.95
N LEU A 288 7.98 -13.90 -15.55
CA LEU A 288 7.18 -15.10 -15.77
C LEU A 288 7.90 -16.11 -16.68
N ARG A 289 8.53 -15.65 -17.76
CA ARG A 289 9.32 -16.49 -18.65
C ARG A 289 10.52 -17.11 -17.94
N VAL A 290 11.28 -16.32 -17.18
CA VAL A 290 12.42 -16.80 -16.39
C VAL A 290 11.95 -17.83 -15.37
N SER A 291 10.84 -17.56 -14.68
CA SER A 291 10.23 -18.49 -13.71
C SER A 291 9.87 -19.83 -14.36
N TYR A 292 9.20 -19.78 -15.52
CA TYR A 292 8.88 -20.99 -16.30
C TYR A 292 10.14 -21.76 -16.71
N SER A 293 11.18 -21.05 -17.21
CA SER A 293 12.45 -21.67 -17.60
C SER A 293 13.14 -22.32 -16.41
N VAL A 294 13.18 -21.63 -15.25
CA VAL A 294 13.75 -22.18 -14.00
C VAL A 294 13.04 -23.46 -13.59
N VAL A 295 11.71 -23.50 -13.62
CA VAL A 295 10.96 -24.71 -13.26
C VAL A 295 11.27 -25.85 -14.24
N LYS A 296 11.29 -25.59 -15.55
CA LYS A 296 11.47 -26.60 -16.60
C LYS A 296 12.88 -27.17 -16.70
N THR A 297 13.92 -26.36 -16.48
CA THR A 297 15.32 -26.77 -16.59
C THR A 297 15.81 -27.43 -15.31
N LYS A 298 16.79 -28.36 -15.42
CA LYS A 298 17.49 -28.93 -14.25
C LYS A 298 18.67 -28.08 -13.76
N GLN A 299 18.91 -26.96 -14.38
CA GLN A 299 20.04 -26.07 -14.08
C GLN A 299 19.86 -25.38 -12.71
N PRO A 300 20.96 -25.14 -11.99
CA PRO A 300 20.91 -24.29 -10.78
C PRO A 300 20.37 -22.90 -11.09
N ILE A 301 19.61 -22.35 -10.15
CA ILE A 301 19.08 -20.98 -10.29
C ILE A 301 20.17 -19.94 -10.04
N GLY A 302 20.39 -19.06 -11.02
CA GLY A 302 21.28 -17.91 -10.87
C GLY A 302 20.65 -16.78 -10.05
N GLU A 303 21.46 -15.89 -9.48
CA GLU A 303 20.97 -14.80 -8.63
C GLU A 303 19.99 -13.88 -9.35
N VAL A 304 20.25 -13.52 -10.60
CA VAL A 304 19.34 -12.68 -11.40
C VAL A 304 18.00 -13.40 -11.60
N SER A 305 18.04 -14.70 -11.94
CA SER A 305 16.82 -15.50 -12.08
C SER A 305 16.05 -15.61 -10.77
N ALA A 306 16.75 -15.68 -9.63
CA ALA A 306 16.14 -15.70 -8.30
C ALA A 306 15.33 -14.41 -8.03
N LEU A 307 15.87 -13.23 -8.35
CA LEU A 307 15.14 -11.97 -8.25
C LEU A 307 13.86 -12.01 -9.10
N PHE A 308 13.96 -12.42 -10.36
CA PHE A 308 12.80 -12.46 -11.27
C PHE A 308 11.72 -13.44 -10.78
N VAL A 309 12.10 -14.62 -10.30
CA VAL A 309 11.16 -15.61 -9.74
C VAL A 309 10.47 -15.06 -8.49
N LEU A 310 11.23 -14.48 -7.55
CA LEU A 310 10.66 -13.94 -6.31
C LEU A 310 9.67 -12.82 -6.61
N VAL A 311 10.05 -11.85 -7.45
CA VAL A 311 9.18 -10.72 -7.82
C VAL A 311 7.94 -11.19 -8.57
N ALA A 312 8.05 -12.16 -9.48
CA ALA A 312 6.90 -12.73 -10.18
C ALA A 312 5.91 -13.38 -9.20
N LEU A 313 6.40 -14.21 -8.28
CA LEU A 313 5.55 -14.86 -7.28
C LEU A 313 4.83 -13.85 -6.37
N ILE A 314 5.54 -12.84 -5.88
CA ILE A 314 4.95 -11.78 -5.05
C ILE A 314 3.90 -11.00 -5.87
N THR A 315 4.21 -10.61 -7.11
CA THR A 315 3.27 -9.84 -7.96
C THR A 315 1.98 -10.62 -8.20
N VAL A 316 2.07 -11.89 -8.60
CA VAL A 316 0.89 -12.73 -8.85
C VAL A 316 0.07 -12.90 -7.57
N SER A 317 0.72 -13.15 -6.42
CA SER A 317 0.02 -13.25 -5.13
C SER A 317 -0.72 -11.96 -4.78
N MET A 318 -0.05 -10.80 -4.93
CA MET A 318 -0.65 -9.52 -4.56
C MET A 318 -1.83 -9.13 -5.45
N VAL A 319 -1.68 -9.25 -6.78
CA VAL A 319 -2.77 -8.91 -7.72
C VAL A 319 -4.01 -9.78 -7.42
N GLY A 320 -3.80 -11.09 -7.18
CA GLY A 320 -4.89 -11.99 -6.82
C GLY A 320 -5.58 -11.62 -5.52
N VAL A 321 -4.79 -11.32 -4.49
CA VAL A 321 -5.33 -11.00 -3.15
C VAL A 321 -6.04 -9.66 -3.12
N VAL A 322 -5.49 -8.62 -3.76
CA VAL A 322 -6.12 -7.30 -3.78
C VAL A 322 -7.45 -7.36 -4.54
N ALA A 323 -7.49 -8.05 -5.68
CA ALA A 323 -8.74 -8.23 -6.42
C ALA A 323 -9.83 -8.99 -5.62
N LEU A 324 -9.43 -10.01 -4.85
CA LEU A 324 -10.35 -10.72 -3.96
C LEU A 324 -10.81 -9.85 -2.79
N PHE A 325 -9.92 -9.03 -2.22
CA PHE A 325 -10.23 -8.12 -1.12
C PHE A 325 -11.24 -7.05 -1.56
N GLU A 326 -11.00 -6.37 -2.69
CA GLU A 326 -11.91 -5.37 -3.24
C GLU A 326 -13.29 -5.97 -3.56
N ALA A 327 -13.31 -7.14 -4.18
CA ALA A 327 -14.55 -7.85 -4.45
C ALA A 327 -15.33 -8.20 -3.18
N TYR A 328 -14.61 -8.60 -2.14
CA TYR A 328 -15.23 -8.89 -0.87
C TYR A 328 -15.82 -7.63 -0.21
N VAL A 329 -15.06 -6.52 -0.16
CA VAL A 329 -15.53 -5.26 0.43
C VAL A 329 -16.79 -4.76 -0.30
N THR A 330 -16.79 -4.81 -1.64
CA THR A 330 -17.96 -4.47 -2.45
C THR A 330 -19.17 -5.38 -2.15
N ALA A 331 -18.93 -6.68 -1.99
CA ALA A 331 -19.99 -7.63 -1.64
C ALA A 331 -20.53 -7.43 -0.21
N SER A 332 -19.75 -6.79 0.69
CA SER A 332 -20.16 -6.47 2.06
C SER A 332 -20.98 -5.17 2.18
N GLY A 333 -21.26 -4.48 1.07
CA GLY A 333 -22.08 -3.27 1.02
C GLY A 333 -21.30 -1.95 1.00
N ASP A 334 -19.96 -1.98 1.11
CA ASP A 334 -19.11 -0.82 0.84
C ASP A 334 -18.73 -0.83 -0.64
N ASP A 335 -19.25 0.13 -1.41
CA ASP A 335 -19.00 0.18 -2.86
C ASP A 335 -17.55 0.60 -3.16
N HIS A 336 -16.73 -0.40 -3.49
CA HIS A 336 -15.36 -0.22 -3.95
C HIS A 336 -15.22 -0.48 -5.46
N SER A 337 -16.34 -0.58 -6.19
CA SER A 337 -16.34 -0.93 -7.62
C SER A 337 -15.58 0.07 -8.49
N ASP A 338 -15.45 1.31 -8.03
CA ASP A 338 -14.75 2.42 -8.69
C ASP A 338 -13.36 2.74 -8.09
N ARG A 339 -12.86 1.91 -7.17
CA ARG A 339 -11.53 2.08 -6.56
C ARG A 339 -10.49 1.14 -7.18
N LEU A 340 -9.28 1.66 -7.41
CA LEU A 340 -8.13 0.90 -7.89
C LEU A 340 -6.98 1.05 -6.89
N ILE A 341 -6.83 0.09 -5.98
CA ILE A 341 -5.92 0.21 -4.84
C ILE A 341 -4.53 -0.35 -5.18
N LEU A 342 -3.77 0.37 -6.01
CA LEU A 342 -2.41 -0.02 -6.38
C LEU A 342 -1.40 0.16 -5.24
N ARG A 343 -1.68 1.02 -4.26
CA ARG A 343 -0.80 1.29 -3.11
C ARG A 343 -0.39 0.03 -2.34
N TYR A 344 -1.16 -1.04 -2.41
CA TYR A 344 -0.84 -2.27 -1.68
C TYR A 344 0.38 -3.02 -2.22
N TYR A 345 0.80 -2.79 -3.46
CA TYR A 345 1.97 -3.43 -4.07
C TYR A 345 2.99 -2.46 -4.70
N GLU A 346 2.89 -1.16 -4.37
CA GLU A 346 3.87 -0.16 -4.81
C GLU A 346 5.31 -0.45 -4.33
N PHE A 347 5.48 -1.20 -3.24
CA PHE A 347 6.79 -1.68 -2.78
C PHE A 347 7.52 -2.54 -3.84
N LEU A 348 6.84 -3.02 -4.88
CA LEU A 348 7.46 -3.74 -6.01
C LEU A 348 8.07 -2.80 -7.07
N ILE A 349 7.74 -1.52 -7.06
CA ILE A 349 8.26 -0.55 -8.03
C ILE A 349 9.78 -0.55 -8.09
N PRO A 350 10.53 -0.48 -6.97
CA PRO A 350 11.99 -0.55 -7.00
C PRO A 350 12.52 -1.80 -7.70
N GLN A 351 11.89 -2.94 -7.45
CA GLN A 351 12.28 -4.22 -8.03
C GLN A 351 12.02 -4.26 -9.55
N PHE A 352 10.92 -3.66 -10.01
CA PHE A 352 10.66 -3.52 -11.44
C PHE A 352 11.68 -2.61 -12.12
N VAL A 353 12.15 -1.54 -11.47
CA VAL A 353 13.23 -0.68 -12.00
C VAL A 353 14.54 -1.46 -12.11
N VAL A 354 14.91 -2.26 -11.07
CA VAL A 354 16.08 -3.15 -11.15
C VAL A 354 15.94 -4.13 -12.32
N MET A 355 14.79 -4.78 -12.47
CA MET A 355 14.52 -5.71 -13.55
C MET A 355 14.55 -5.03 -14.92
N GLY A 356 14.02 -3.82 -15.02
CA GLY A 356 14.06 -3.00 -16.23
C GLY A 356 15.49 -2.75 -16.72
N LEU A 357 16.41 -2.45 -15.81
CA LEU A 357 17.83 -2.28 -16.13
C LEU A 357 18.55 -3.58 -16.48
N LEU A 358 17.99 -4.72 -16.06
CA LEU A 358 18.53 -6.06 -16.39
C LEU A 358 18.01 -6.60 -17.73
N LEU A 359 16.95 -6.03 -18.32
CA LEU A 359 16.37 -6.45 -19.60
C LEU A 359 17.40 -6.70 -20.72
N PRO A 360 18.45 -5.85 -20.90
CA PRO A 360 19.43 -6.06 -21.97
C PRO A 360 20.20 -7.38 -21.87
N ARG A 361 20.19 -8.06 -20.73
CA ARG A 361 20.83 -9.37 -20.55
C ARG A 361 19.99 -10.54 -21.12
N PHE A 362 18.75 -10.27 -21.58
CA PHE A 362 17.76 -11.28 -21.99
C PHE A 362 17.22 -11.00 -23.40
N THR A 363 18.09 -10.79 -24.37
CA THR A 363 17.71 -10.43 -25.75
C THR A 363 17.21 -11.62 -26.60
N ASP A 364 17.51 -12.85 -26.20
CA ASP A 364 17.25 -14.08 -26.99
C ASP A 364 15.79 -14.56 -26.95
N SER A 365 14.81 -13.70 -27.21
CA SER A 365 13.44 -14.20 -27.39
C SER A 365 13.10 -14.38 -28.87
N LYS A 366 12.42 -15.51 -29.22
CA LYS A 366 11.88 -15.72 -30.56
C LYS A 366 10.95 -14.56 -30.93
N ARG A 367 11.05 -14.05 -32.17
CA ARG A 367 10.26 -12.89 -32.65
C ARG A 367 8.76 -13.06 -32.40
N LEU A 368 8.22 -14.25 -32.69
CA LEU A 368 6.80 -14.54 -32.47
C LEU A 368 6.40 -14.36 -31.00
N PHE A 369 7.24 -14.81 -30.07
CA PHE A 369 6.95 -14.70 -28.65
C PHE A 369 6.95 -13.25 -28.17
N ARG A 370 7.88 -12.41 -28.69
CA ARG A 370 7.88 -10.95 -28.43
C ARG A 370 6.62 -10.27 -28.97
N ILE A 371 6.19 -10.67 -30.17
CA ILE A 371 4.96 -10.12 -30.76
C ILE A 371 3.77 -10.45 -29.86
N ILE A 372 3.61 -11.69 -29.42
CA ILE A 372 2.50 -12.10 -28.55
C ILE A 372 2.54 -11.31 -27.23
N GLN A 373 3.69 -11.27 -26.56
CA GLN A 373 3.84 -10.52 -25.30
C GLN A 373 3.56 -9.04 -25.47
N GLY A 374 4.16 -8.42 -26.49
CA GLY A 374 3.96 -7.00 -26.76
C GLY A 374 2.51 -6.68 -27.14
N SER A 375 1.84 -7.54 -27.91
CA SER A 375 0.42 -7.36 -28.23
C SER A 375 -0.46 -7.44 -26.98
N ILE A 376 -0.16 -8.34 -26.05
CA ILE A 376 -0.89 -8.42 -24.78
C ILE A 376 -0.67 -7.15 -23.95
N ILE A 377 0.57 -6.65 -23.85
CA ILE A 377 0.87 -5.42 -23.11
C ILE A 377 0.15 -4.23 -23.74
N VAL A 378 0.23 -4.08 -25.07
CA VAL A 378 -0.45 -2.98 -25.79
C VAL A 378 -1.96 -3.07 -25.61
N ALA A 379 -2.55 -4.26 -25.81
CA ALA A 379 -3.98 -4.47 -25.63
C ALA A 379 -4.43 -4.16 -24.19
N ALA A 380 -3.70 -4.66 -23.18
CA ALA A 380 -3.99 -4.38 -21.78
C ALA A 380 -3.83 -2.90 -21.42
N SER A 381 -2.77 -2.24 -21.91
CA SER A 381 -2.53 -0.81 -21.69
C SER A 381 -3.64 0.04 -22.33
N MET A 382 -4.02 -0.25 -23.57
CA MET A 382 -5.08 0.48 -24.26
C MET A 382 -6.45 0.20 -23.67
N PHE A 383 -6.75 -1.07 -23.33
CA PHE A 383 -7.98 -1.43 -22.63
C PHE A 383 -8.09 -0.67 -21.31
N PHE A 384 -7.02 -0.67 -20.50
CA PHE A 384 -7.00 0.00 -19.22
C PHE A 384 -7.21 1.53 -19.38
N THR A 385 -6.49 2.19 -20.30
CA THR A 385 -6.55 3.64 -20.46
C THR A 385 -7.84 4.15 -21.14
N ILE A 386 -8.53 3.31 -21.90
CA ILE A 386 -9.78 3.68 -22.58
C ILE A 386 -11.00 3.29 -21.75
N TYR A 387 -10.98 2.10 -21.16
CA TYR A 387 -12.16 1.47 -20.56
C TYR A 387 -12.28 1.73 -19.06
N TYR A 388 -11.13 1.90 -18.35
CA TYR A 388 -11.13 2.35 -16.97
C TYR A 388 -11.09 3.87 -16.98
N PRO A 389 -12.26 4.52 -16.94
CA PRO A 389 -12.29 5.98 -16.94
C PRO A 389 -11.68 6.51 -15.66
N PRO A 390 -11.18 7.74 -15.68
CA PRO A 390 -10.55 8.41 -14.54
C PRO A 390 -11.57 8.83 -13.45
N THR A 391 -12.60 8.07 -13.24
CA THR A 391 -13.67 8.33 -12.24
C THR A 391 -13.35 7.75 -10.87
N PHE A 392 -12.13 7.21 -10.69
CA PHE A 392 -11.71 6.71 -9.39
C PHE A 392 -11.55 7.85 -8.38
N ASP A 393 -12.27 7.77 -7.28
CA ASP A 393 -12.06 8.64 -6.13
C ASP A 393 -10.66 8.42 -5.53
N LYS A 394 -10.01 9.50 -5.06
CA LYS A 394 -8.73 9.45 -4.33
C LYS A 394 -7.58 8.72 -5.05
N GLN A 395 -7.51 8.80 -6.36
CA GLN A 395 -6.48 8.14 -7.17
C GLN A 395 -5.05 8.58 -6.80
N TYR A 396 -4.87 9.83 -6.38
CA TYR A 396 -3.61 10.36 -5.88
C TYR A 396 -3.11 9.60 -4.65
N ALA A 397 -3.98 8.92 -3.91
CA ALA A 397 -3.66 8.11 -2.75
C ALA A 397 -3.68 6.60 -3.06
N ASP A 398 -4.69 6.12 -3.78
CA ASP A 398 -4.90 4.69 -4.05
C ASP A 398 -4.09 4.17 -5.24
N ALA A 399 -3.89 5.00 -6.27
CA ALA A 399 -3.22 4.64 -7.52
C ALA A 399 -2.20 5.69 -7.97
N SER A 400 -1.43 6.22 -7.04
CA SER A 400 -0.44 7.29 -7.26
C SER A 400 0.64 6.96 -8.30
N THR A 401 0.81 5.68 -8.63
CA THR A 401 1.73 5.20 -9.68
C THR A 401 1.20 5.36 -11.11
N LEU A 402 -0.06 5.71 -11.28
CA LEU A 402 -0.67 5.94 -12.60
C LEU A 402 -0.79 7.44 -12.86
N PRO A 403 0.11 8.06 -13.63
CA PRO A 403 0.10 9.49 -13.84
C PRO A 403 -1.16 9.93 -14.59
N GLY A 404 -1.79 10.99 -14.08
CA GLY A 404 -2.96 11.61 -14.72
C GLY A 404 -4.27 10.86 -14.58
N ILE A 405 -4.31 9.78 -13.82
CA ILE A 405 -5.58 9.13 -13.48
C ILE A 405 -6.43 10.13 -12.67
N GLY A 406 -7.63 10.45 -13.13
CA GLY A 406 -8.55 11.41 -12.48
C GLY A 406 -8.40 12.88 -12.86
N ASP A 407 -7.26 13.32 -13.36
CA ASP A 407 -7.07 14.73 -13.75
C ASP A 407 -7.53 14.99 -15.19
N SER A 408 -7.17 14.12 -16.13
CA SER A 408 -7.65 14.21 -17.50
C SER A 408 -7.57 12.86 -18.18
N GLN A 409 -8.69 12.40 -18.71
CA GLN A 409 -8.75 11.18 -19.52
C GLN A 409 -7.81 11.26 -20.73
N GLY A 410 -7.71 12.44 -21.35
CA GLY A 410 -6.82 12.65 -22.50
C GLY A 410 -5.34 12.42 -22.18
N PHE A 411 -4.90 12.88 -21.01
CA PHE A 411 -3.52 12.66 -20.58
C PHE A 411 -3.24 11.18 -20.27
N PHE A 412 -4.19 10.51 -19.64
CA PHE A 412 -4.06 9.09 -19.32
C PHE A 412 -4.00 8.22 -20.59
N ILE A 413 -4.82 8.53 -21.60
CA ILE A 413 -4.75 7.91 -22.93
C ILE A 413 -3.39 8.19 -23.57
N PHE A 414 -2.87 9.42 -23.46
CA PHE A 414 -1.53 9.76 -23.95
C PHE A 414 -0.44 8.86 -23.33
N VAL A 415 -0.47 8.63 -22.03
CA VAL A 415 0.46 7.70 -21.35
C VAL A 415 0.33 6.27 -21.90
N GLY A 416 -0.89 5.80 -22.11
CA GLY A 416 -1.15 4.48 -22.71
C GLY A 416 -0.57 4.36 -24.14
N ILE A 417 -0.77 5.38 -24.95
CA ILE A 417 -0.19 5.47 -26.32
C ILE A 417 1.34 5.48 -26.25
N PHE A 418 1.91 6.30 -25.37
CA PHE A 418 3.35 6.44 -25.21
C PHE A 418 4.02 5.11 -24.82
N VAL A 419 3.45 4.42 -23.83
CA VAL A 419 3.92 3.09 -23.42
C VAL A 419 3.74 2.07 -24.55
N SER A 420 2.60 2.10 -25.25
CA SER A 420 2.33 1.21 -26.39
C SER A 420 3.34 1.41 -27.52
N CYS A 421 3.69 2.65 -27.87
CA CYS A 421 4.73 2.95 -28.84
C CYS A 421 6.10 2.41 -28.41
N ALA A 422 6.45 2.54 -27.13
CA ALA A 422 7.69 1.98 -26.59
C ALA A 422 7.73 0.45 -26.68
N VAL A 423 6.60 -0.22 -26.42
CA VAL A 423 6.46 -1.68 -26.55
C VAL A 423 6.55 -2.12 -28.01
N ILE A 424 5.91 -1.41 -28.94
CA ILE A 424 6.03 -1.67 -30.39
C ILE A 424 7.49 -1.51 -30.84
N PHE A 425 8.17 -0.45 -30.40
CA PHE A 425 9.60 -0.27 -30.68
C PHE A 425 10.43 -1.45 -30.13
N TRP A 426 10.12 -1.94 -28.93
CA TRP A 426 10.77 -3.12 -28.36
C TRP A 426 10.52 -4.40 -29.18
N ILE A 427 9.32 -4.60 -29.72
CA ILE A 427 9.02 -5.76 -30.60
C ILE A 427 9.93 -5.73 -31.83
N VAL A 428 10.11 -4.56 -32.43
CA VAL A 428 10.91 -4.38 -33.66
C VAL A 428 12.40 -4.47 -33.36
N ASN A 429 12.87 -3.79 -32.33
CA ASN A 429 14.28 -3.73 -31.95
C ASN A 429 14.45 -4.02 -30.44
N PRO A 430 14.54 -5.30 -30.05
CA PRO A 430 14.56 -5.67 -28.63
C PRO A 430 15.80 -5.19 -27.88
N GLU A 431 16.95 -5.09 -28.53
CA GLU A 431 18.18 -4.62 -27.87
C GLU A 431 18.07 -3.16 -27.46
N ARG A 432 17.72 -2.27 -28.39
CA ARG A 432 17.51 -0.85 -28.09
C ARG A 432 16.25 -0.61 -27.26
N GLY A 433 15.19 -1.36 -27.55
CA GLY A 433 13.92 -1.29 -26.79
C GLY A 433 14.11 -1.61 -25.32
N ASN A 434 14.85 -2.66 -24.97
CA ASN A 434 15.20 -2.99 -23.59
C ASN A 434 15.94 -1.85 -22.87
N LEU A 435 16.90 -1.20 -23.58
CA LEU A 435 17.62 -0.06 -23.03
C LEU A 435 16.72 1.15 -22.83
N VAL A 436 15.88 1.47 -23.82
CA VAL A 436 14.97 2.62 -23.76
C VAL A 436 13.95 2.45 -22.65
N ILE A 437 13.32 1.28 -22.56
CA ILE A 437 12.29 1.03 -21.55
C ILE A 437 12.87 1.07 -20.14
N GLY A 438 13.96 0.33 -19.88
CA GLY A 438 14.52 0.25 -18.53
C GLY A 438 15.22 1.53 -18.04
N ARG A 439 15.83 2.32 -18.95
CA ARG A 439 16.61 3.49 -18.56
C ARG A 439 15.85 4.82 -18.66
N PHE A 440 14.82 4.88 -19.49
CA PHE A 440 14.12 6.14 -19.78
C PHE A 440 12.62 6.05 -19.53
N ILE A 441 11.90 5.11 -20.14
CA ILE A 441 10.43 5.08 -20.08
C ILE A 441 9.92 4.83 -18.66
N MET A 442 10.35 3.74 -18.01
CA MET A 442 9.91 3.43 -16.66
C MET A 442 10.26 4.54 -15.66
N PRO A 443 11.52 5.02 -15.57
CA PRO A 443 11.85 6.12 -14.69
C PRO A 443 11.04 7.38 -14.98
N ALA A 444 10.87 7.75 -16.26
CA ALA A 444 10.12 8.95 -16.64
C ALA A 444 8.63 8.85 -16.21
N VAL A 445 7.99 7.70 -16.44
CA VAL A 445 6.60 7.47 -16.02
C VAL A 445 6.47 7.57 -14.50
N LEU A 446 7.39 6.97 -13.73
CA LEU A 446 7.36 7.01 -12.27
C LEU A 446 7.59 8.43 -11.71
N ILE A 447 8.56 9.17 -12.25
CA ILE A 447 8.83 10.56 -11.84
C ILE A 447 7.63 11.45 -12.17
N LEU A 448 7.06 11.29 -13.35
CA LEU A 448 5.87 12.03 -13.78
C LEU A 448 4.69 11.72 -12.85
N ALA A 449 4.47 10.43 -12.54
CA ALA A 449 3.43 10.00 -11.61
C ALA A 449 3.61 10.64 -10.22
N LEU A 450 4.84 10.66 -9.68
CA LEU A 450 5.13 11.32 -8.41
C LEU A 450 4.74 12.81 -8.46
N VAL A 451 5.24 13.53 -9.47
CA VAL A 451 5.01 14.99 -9.56
C VAL A 451 3.53 15.31 -9.67
N MET A 452 2.79 14.57 -10.50
CA MET A 452 1.35 14.77 -10.67
C MET A 452 0.57 14.44 -9.40
N SER A 453 0.84 13.29 -8.78
CA SER A 453 0.17 12.89 -7.54
C SER A 453 0.49 13.84 -6.38
N GLN A 454 1.74 14.31 -6.26
CA GLN A 454 2.09 15.31 -5.24
C GLN A 454 1.38 16.65 -5.48
N ASN A 455 1.34 17.13 -6.73
CA ASN A 455 0.65 18.38 -7.04
C ASN A 455 -0.85 18.26 -6.73
N LYS A 456 -1.47 17.14 -7.10
CA LYS A 456 -2.89 16.90 -6.81
C LYS A 456 -3.17 16.81 -5.31
N LEU A 457 -2.32 16.12 -4.58
CA LEU A 457 -2.41 16.02 -3.13
C LEU A 457 -2.30 17.40 -2.44
N ILE A 458 -1.35 18.22 -2.90
CA ILE A 458 -1.17 19.60 -2.38
C ILE A 458 -2.38 20.48 -2.76
N GLU A 459 -2.92 20.35 -3.97
CA GLU A 459 -4.11 21.09 -4.42
C GLU A 459 -5.32 20.79 -3.52
N ILE A 460 -5.54 19.51 -3.19
CA ILE A 460 -6.73 19.06 -2.44
C ILE A 460 -6.54 19.29 -0.93
N ASN A 461 -5.36 18.95 -0.39
CA ASN A 461 -5.12 18.88 1.05
C ASN A 461 -3.99 19.80 1.54
N GLY A 462 -3.59 20.79 0.75
CA GLY A 462 -2.54 21.75 1.12
C GLY A 462 -3.04 22.96 1.90
N THR A 463 -4.35 23.20 1.91
CA THR A 463 -4.98 24.32 2.64
C THR A 463 -6.02 23.79 3.62
N PRO A 464 -6.05 24.28 4.87
CA PRO A 464 -7.01 23.84 5.85
C PRO A 464 -8.45 24.14 5.42
N ALA A 465 -9.32 23.15 5.52
CA ALA A 465 -10.76 23.32 5.42
C ALA A 465 -11.36 23.72 6.79
N TYR A 466 -12.64 24.12 6.81
CA TYR A 466 -13.30 24.51 8.07
C TYR A 466 -13.34 23.36 9.09
N PHE A 467 -13.39 22.14 8.64
CA PHE A 467 -13.38 20.97 9.53
C PHE A 467 -11.98 20.66 10.11
N ASP A 468 -10.87 21.05 9.44
CA ASP A 468 -9.54 21.03 10.07
C ASP A 468 -9.48 22.06 11.21
N GLN A 469 -10.01 23.28 10.96
CA GLN A 469 -10.09 24.33 11.97
C GLN A 469 -11.00 23.93 13.14
N ALA A 470 -12.11 23.23 12.86
CA ALA A 470 -12.97 22.68 13.90
C ALA A 470 -12.22 21.69 14.81
N GLY A 471 -11.46 20.77 14.22
CA GLY A 471 -10.65 19.82 14.99
C GLY A 471 -9.60 20.52 15.86
N TRP A 472 -8.85 21.46 15.29
CA TRP A 472 -7.85 22.24 16.05
C TRP A 472 -8.48 23.11 17.14
N GLY A 473 -9.56 23.83 16.81
CA GLY A 473 -10.22 24.77 17.74
C GLY A 473 -10.99 24.10 18.87
N THR A 474 -11.30 22.79 18.75
CA THR A 474 -11.99 22.04 19.81
C THR A 474 -11.03 21.19 20.64
N ARG A 475 -9.85 20.86 20.15
CA ARG A 475 -8.88 19.97 20.77
C ARG A 475 -8.49 20.39 22.18
N GLU A 476 -8.13 21.66 22.40
CA GLU A 476 -7.71 22.20 23.72
C GLU A 476 -8.78 21.98 24.80
N PHE A 477 -10.05 22.05 24.43
CA PHE A 477 -11.18 21.87 25.36
C PHE A 477 -11.51 20.41 25.63
N LEU A 478 -10.97 19.48 24.81
CA LEU A 478 -11.28 18.05 24.82
C LEU A 478 -10.10 17.16 25.25
N GLU A 479 -8.92 17.74 25.54
CA GLU A 479 -7.69 17.00 25.84
C GLU A 479 -7.83 16.02 27.02
N ASP A 480 -8.61 16.40 28.05
CA ASP A 480 -8.86 15.56 29.23
C ASP A 480 -10.19 14.79 29.17
N VAL A 481 -10.89 14.82 28.05
CA VAL A 481 -12.19 14.18 27.88
C VAL A 481 -12.02 12.83 27.19
N PRO A 482 -12.45 11.71 27.83
CA PRO A 482 -12.41 10.41 27.16
C PRO A 482 -13.18 10.45 25.83
N GLY A 483 -12.60 9.89 24.77
CA GLY A 483 -13.18 9.99 23.43
C GLY A 483 -14.57 9.37 23.28
N ASP A 484 -14.89 8.32 24.08
CA ASP A 484 -16.24 7.73 24.14
C ASP A 484 -17.31 8.68 24.70
N ARG A 485 -16.89 9.79 25.32
CA ARG A 485 -17.73 10.90 25.79
C ARG A 485 -17.84 12.06 24.81
N ILE A 486 -17.12 11.99 23.67
CA ILE A 486 -17.14 12.98 22.62
C ILE A 486 -17.92 12.43 21.43
N MET A 487 -18.77 13.27 20.84
CA MET A 487 -19.46 12.97 19.59
C MET A 487 -19.16 14.05 18.55
N VAL A 488 -18.84 13.66 17.35
CA VAL A 488 -18.71 14.57 16.20
C VAL A 488 -19.88 14.31 15.26
N VAL A 489 -20.62 15.38 14.93
CA VAL A 489 -21.79 15.33 14.06
C VAL A 489 -21.53 16.17 12.83
N GLY A 490 -21.68 15.58 11.65
CA GLY A 490 -21.46 16.25 10.37
C GLY A 490 -22.28 15.65 9.24
N GLN A 491 -22.10 16.20 8.04
CA GLN A 491 -22.85 15.79 6.86
C GLN A 491 -22.15 14.69 6.09
N THR A 492 -20.82 14.69 6.10
CA THR A 492 -19.99 13.75 5.37
C THR A 492 -19.00 13.01 6.27
N ARG A 493 -18.64 11.78 5.89
CA ARG A 493 -17.58 11.04 6.56
C ARG A 493 -16.26 11.81 6.57
N THR A 494 -15.94 12.51 5.49
CA THR A 494 -14.72 13.32 5.37
C THR A 494 -14.62 14.37 6.49
N GLU A 495 -15.67 15.18 6.69
CA GLU A 495 -15.72 16.19 7.73
C GLU A 495 -15.54 15.58 9.12
N VAL A 496 -16.38 14.60 9.43
CA VAL A 496 -16.42 13.98 10.76
C VAL A 496 -15.09 13.30 11.10
N PHE A 497 -14.53 12.50 10.20
CA PHE A 497 -13.28 11.80 10.50
C PHE A 497 -12.06 12.71 10.52
N THR A 498 -12.06 13.82 9.79
CA THR A 498 -10.99 14.82 9.89
C THR A 498 -11.00 15.51 11.25
N VAL A 499 -12.18 15.90 11.75
CA VAL A 499 -12.31 16.48 13.10
C VAL A 499 -11.87 15.48 14.15
N LYS A 500 -12.34 14.24 14.09
CA LYS A 500 -11.92 13.16 15.00
C LYS A 500 -10.41 12.95 14.98
N PHE A 501 -9.78 13.01 13.80
CA PHE A 501 -8.33 12.89 13.64
C PHE A 501 -7.58 14.02 14.37
N TRP A 502 -8.03 15.27 14.23
CA TRP A 502 -7.38 16.43 14.84
C TRP A 502 -7.63 16.56 16.34
N ILE A 503 -8.80 16.15 16.84
CA ILE A 503 -9.04 16.04 18.29
C ILE A 503 -8.04 15.05 18.89
N ASP A 504 -7.62 14.06 18.11
CA ASP A 504 -6.55 13.11 18.45
C ASP A 504 -6.86 12.30 19.72
N GLU A 505 -8.14 11.91 19.93
CA GLU A 505 -8.59 11.02 20.98
C GLU A 505 -9.11 9.70 20.41
N ALA A 506 -8.96 8.60 21.15
CA ALA A 506 -9.44 7.30 20.75
C ALA A 506 -10.94 7.15 20.99
N ASN A 507 -11.61 6.35 20.14
CA ASN A 507 -13.02 5.96 20.33
C ASN A 507 -14.05 7.11 20.29
N ILE A 508 -13.74 8.24 19.66
CA ILE A 508 -14.70 9.33 19.45
C ILE A 508 -15.89 8.81 18.65
N LYS A 509 -17.11 9.06 19.13
CA LYS A 509 -18.36 8.70 18.44
C LYS A 509 -18.62 9.63 17.27
N ASP A 510 -19.39 9.15 16.30
CA ASP A 510 -19.79 9.94 15.14
C ASP A 510 -21.27 9.75 14.78
N LEU A 511 -21.85 10.79 14.20
CA LEU A 511 -23.20 10.79 13.68
C LEU A 511 -23.24 11.56 12.35
N LEU A 512 -23.74 10.91 11.31
CA LEU A 512 -23.97 11.54 10.01
C LEU A 512 -25.42 11.99 9.91
N VAL A 513 -25.64 13.25 9.57
CA VAL A 513 -26.97 13.85 9.45
C VAL A 513 -27.06 14.71 8.19
N VAL A 514 -28.27 14.95 7.72
CA VAL A 514 -28.51 15.85 6.58
C VAL A 514 -28.37 17.30 7.04
N GLU A 515 -27.95 18.19 6.14
CA GLU A 515 -27.87 19.63 6.40
C GLU A 515 -29.20 20.19 6.93
N GLY A 516 -29.11 21.07 7.94
CA GLY A 516 -30.28 21.65 8.60
C GLY A 516 -30.99 20.72 9.59
N SER A 517 -30.44 19.51 9.83
CA SER A 517 -30.99 18.62 10.87
C SER A 517 -30.84 19.21 12.26
N VAL A 518 -31.72 18.77 13.16
CA VAL A 518 -31.69 19.09 14.60
C VAL A 518 -31.44 17.78 15.36
N ILE A 519 -30.40 17.76 16.18
CA ILE A 519 -30.00 16.59 16.96
C ILE A 519 -30.84 16.53 18.24
N ALA A 520 -31.53 15.42 18.47
CA ALA A 520 -32.29 15.16 19.68
C ALA A 520 -31.38 14.68 20.84
N ALA A 521 -31.83 14.88 22.07
CA ALA A 521 -31.14 14.44 23.28
C ALA A 521 -30.80 12.94 23.31
N ASP A 522 -31.67 12.10 22.76
CA ASP A 522 -31.49 10.65 22.72
C ASP A 522 -30.27 10.23 21.89
N ASN A 523 -29.95 10.99 20.83
CA ASN A 523 -28.79 10.74 19.98
C ASN A 523 -27.45 10.95 20.69
N VAL A 524 -27.44 11.78 21.76
CA VAL A 524 -26.24 12.19 22.49
C VAL A 524 -26.22 11.74 23.94
N SER A 525 -27.12 10.82 24.31
CA SER A 525 -27.36 10.40 25.70
C SER A 525 -26.10 9.92 26.44
N GLU A 526 -25.12 9.40 25.72
CA GLU A 526 -23.86 8.90 26.29
C GLU A 526 -22.67 9.88 26.12
N SER A 527 -22.88 11.04 25.48
CA SER A 527 -21.81 12.00 25.18
C SER A 527 -21.90 13.19 26.12
N ASP A 528 -20.77 13.69 26.61
CA ASP A 528 -20.69 14.90 27.43
C ASP A 528 -20.41 16.13 26.58
N TYR A 529 -19.76 15.94 25.43
CA TYR A 529 -19.44 16.98 24.47
C TYR A 529 -19.85 16.58 23.06
N VAL A 530 -20.36 17.56 22.30
CA VAL A 530 -20.79 17.38 20.90
C VAL A 530 -20.17 18.46 20.05
N VAL A 531 -19.43 18.07 19.01
CA VAL A 531 -18.96 18.96 17.95
C VAL A 531 -19.93 18.86 16.79
N THR A 532 -20.60 19.96 16.46
CA THR A 532 -21.48 20.05 15.27
C THR A 532 -20.77 20.77 14.14
N LEU A 533 -20.90 20.26 12.92
CA LEU A 533 -20.26 20.78 11.70
C LEU A 533 -21.32 21.30 10.73
N GLY A 534 -21.09 22.48 10.16
CA GLY A 534 -22.05 23.14 9.27
C GLY A 534 -23.29 23.66 10.01
N ASN A 535 -24.43 23.69 9.31
CA ASN A 535 -25.68 24.22 9.85
C ASN A 535 -26.52 23.10 10.51
N ILE A 536 -26.03 22.58 11.65
CA ILE A 536 -26.69 21.54 12.42
C ILE A 536 -27.15 22.13 13.77
N GLY A 537 -28.45 22.03 14.04
CA GLY A 537 -29.06 22.49 15.30
C GLY A 537 -29.00 21.40 16.39
N VAL A 538 -29.19 21.80 17.64
CA VAL A 538 -29.31 20.92 18.81
C VAL A 538 -30.60 21.20 19.58
N ASP A 539 -31.34 20.16 19.94
CA ASP A 539 -32.61 20.25 20.72
C ASP A 539 -32.43 19.54 22.07
N PHE A 540 -31.46 20.03 22.85
CA PHE A 540 -31.23 19.61 24.23
C PHE A 540 -30.56 20.73 25.01
N ALA A 541 -30.64 20.66 26.34
CA ALA A 541 -29.99 21.65 27.22
C ALA A 541 -28.47 21.56 27.05
N HIS A 542 -27.83 22.67 26.70
CA HIS A 542 -26.40 22.70 26.42
C HIS A 542 -25.79 24.06 26.78
N GLU A 543 -24.48 24.05 26.94
CA GLU A 543 -23.62 25.22 27.04
C GLU A 543 -22.68 25.25 25.84
N VAL A 544 -22.56 26.39 25.16
CA VAL A 544 -21.60 26.55 24.06
C VAL A 544 -20.23 26.80 24.69
N VAL A 545 -19.30 25.88 24.44
CA VAL A 545 -17.91 25.96 24.94
C VAL A 545 -17.06 26.83 24.03
N THR A 546 -17.13 26.58 22.73
CA THR A 546 -16.47 27.36 21.67
C THR A 546 -17.22 27.25 20.37
N GLU A 547 -17.08 28.25 19.52
CA GLU A 547 -17.63 28.22 18.15
C GLU A 547 -16.68 28.94 17.19
N GLY A 548 -16.70 28.52 15.93
CA GLY A 548 -15.94 29.10 14.84
C GLY A 548 -16.69 29.03 13.52
N GLU A 549 -16.03 29.38 12.44
CA GLU A 549 -16.64 29.32 11.12
C GLU A 549 -16.98 27.86 10.74
N GLY A 550 -18.29 27.56 10.66
CA GLY A 550 -18.80 26.25 10.27
C GLY A 550 -18.73 25.18 11.35
N TYR A 551 -18.45 25.51 12.62
CA TYR A 551 -18.49 24.52 13.69
C TYR A 551 -18.88 25.12 15.06
N LYS A 552 -19.36 24.26 15.94
CA LYS A 552 -19.67 24.58 17.33
C LYS A 552 -19.38 23.37 18.23
N LEU A 553 -18.71 23.65 19.37
CA LEU A 553 -18.54 22.67 20.44
C LEU A 553 -19.55 23.02 21.56
N VAL A 554 -20.36 22.04 21.91
CA VAL A 554 -21.32 22.19 23.01
C VAL A 554 -21.09 21.16 24.09
N LYS A 555 -21.26 21.56 25.35
CA LYS A 555 -21.32 20.69 26.52
C LYS A 555 -22.77 20.32 26.79
N VAL A 556 -23.08 19.07 26.92
CA VAL A 556 -24.42 18.56 27.21
C VAL A 556 -24.72 18.82 28.70
N LEU A 557 -25.83 19.50 28.97
CA LEU A 557 -26.32 19.72 30.36
C LEU A 557 -27.35 18.63 30.67
N ARG A 558 -27.06 17.81 31.67
CA ARG A 558 -27.93 16.71 32.14
C ARG A 558 -28.65 17.10 33.41
#